data_5f19ea493d80de28a06aa4d5495d9211
#
_entry.id   5f19ea493d80de28a06aa4d5495d9211
#
_cell.length_a   1.000
_cell.length_b   1.000
_cell.length_c   1.000
_cell.angle_alpha   90.00
_cell.angle_beta   90.00
_cell.angle_gamma   90.00
#
_symmetry.space_group_name_H-M   'P 1'
#
loop_
_entity.id
_entity.type
_entity.pdbx_description
1 polymer ?
#
loop_
_entity_poly.entity_id
_entity_poly.type
_entity_poly.pdbx_seq_one_letter_code
_entity_poly.pdbx_strand_id
1 'polypeptide(L)'
;MNALAFAAFLLPGLCWWVWLGERDKDPLEALAGMLGVSVSVTALAALFFYALRLPISPALLGALLGFTFAVTVYGILRERRKRFFRWSWLLALAFFAALCVWRLWQARGLVLPAWVDSLHHSLIIRKMIEAGGLTSTLEPYLPGPFYYHY
;
A
#
# COMPACT_ATOMS: atom_id res chain seq x y z
N MET A 1 3.24 -13.41 1.45
CA MET A 1 3.01 -11.95 1.28
C MET A 1 3.26 -11.32 2.64
N ASN A 2 4.17 -10.36 2.72
CA ASN A 2 4.59 -9.82 4.02
C ASN A 2 3.49 -8.95 4.63
N ALA A 3 3.16 -9.20 5.91
CA ALA A 3 2.17 -8.40 6.67
C ALA A 3 2.47 -6.89 6.62
N LEU A 4 3.76 -6.51 6.54
CA LEU A 4 4.20 -5.13 6.38
C LEU A 4 3.69 -4.48 5.07
N ALA A 5 3.69 -5.22 3.95
CA ALA A 5 3.17 -4.69 2.69
C ALA A 5 1.67 -4.43 2.78
N PHE A 6 0.93 -5.36 3.39
CA PHE A 6 -0.51 -5.19 3.58
C PHE A 6 -0.83 -4.01 4.52
N ALA A 7 -0.06 -3.86 5.60
CA ALA A 7 -0.19 -2.74 6.52
C ALA A 7 0.11 -1.39 5.83
N ALA A 8 1.11 -1.32 4.94
CA ALA A 8 1.42 -0.11 4.18
C ALA A 8 0.27 0.34 3.27
N PHE A 9 -0.53 -0.60 2.75
CA PHE A 9 -1.69 -0.29 1.92
C PHE A 9 -2.91 0.19 2.68
N LEU A 10 -2.99 -0.02 3.99
CA LEU A 10 -4.20 0.30 4.76
C LEU A 10 -3.98 1.35 5.84
N LEU A 11 -2.86 1.27 6.57
CA LEU A 11 -2.66 2.09 7.76
C LEU A 11 -2.59 3.60 7.49
N PRO A 12 -1.88 4.11 6.47
CA PRO A 12 -1.82 5.56 6.23
C PRO A 12 -3.19 6.16 5.94
N GLY A 13 -3.99 5.49 5.10
CA GLY A 13 -5.33 5.95 4.78
C GLY A 13 -6.30 5.81 5.95
N LEU A 14 -6.19 4.75 6.74
CA LEU A 14 -6.97 4.59 7.95
C LEU A 14 -6.63 5.69 8.98
N CYS A 15 -5.35 6.01 9.14
CA CYS A 15 -4.90 7.11 9.99
C CYS A 15 -5.50 8.44 9.52
N TRP A 16 -5.38 8.74 8.22
CA TRP A 16 -5.98 9.94 7.63
C TRP A 16 -7.49 9.98 7.90
N TRP A 17 -8.21 8.88 7.68
CA TRP A 17 -9.65 8.83 7.86
C TRP A 17 -10.07 9.03 9.33
N VAL A 18 -9.33 8.48 10.27
CA VAL A 18 -9.59 8.66 11.72
C VAL A 18 -9.47 10.13 12.13
N TRP A 19 -8.49 10.84 11.58
CA TRP A 19 -8.20 12.22 12.01
C TRP A 19 -8.89 13.28 11.17
N LEU A 20 -9.03 13.08 9.87
CA LEU A 20 -9.46 14.10 8.90
C LEU A 20 -10.66 13.65 8.05
N GLY A 21 -11.06 12.38 8.13
CA GLY A 21 -12.13 11.85 7.30
C GLY A 21 -13.50 12.43 7.64
N GLU A 22 -14.27 12.73 6.62
CA GLU A 22 -15.67 13.09 6.76
C GLU A 22 -16.51 11.87 7.13
N ARG A 23 -17.34 12.00 8.14
CA ARG A 23 -18.01 10.88 8.80
C ARG A 23 -19.33 10.45 8.17
N ASP A 24 -19.90 11.33 7.38
CA ASP A 24 -21.19 11.08 6.72
C ASP A 24 -21.03 10.51 5.30
N LYS A 25 -19.78 10.25 4.88
CA LYS A 25 -19.50 9.65 3.58
C LYS A 25 -20.00 8.21 3.46
N ASP A 26 -20.34 7.85 2.23
CA ASP A 26 -20.61 6.47 1.88
C ASP A 26 -19.41 5.56 2.22
N PRO A 27 -19.63 4.36 2.78
CA PRO A 27 -18.56 3.44 3.14
C PRO A 27 -17.62 3.09 1.98
N LEU A 28 -18.11 2.97 0.76
CA LEU A 28 -17.31 2.68 -0.41
C LEU A 28 -16.43 3.88 -0.79
N GLU A 29 -16.97 5.09 -0.72
CA GLU A 29 -16.21 6.31 -0.95
C GLU A 29 -15.11 6.49 0.11
N ALA A 30 -15.44 6.26 1.38
CA ALA A 30 -14.46 6.32 2.46
C ALA A 30 -13.35 5.27 2.29
N LEU A 31 -13.70 4.04 1.90
CA LEU A 31 -12.74 2.97 1.62
C LEU A 31 -11.84 3.32 0.43
N ALA A 32 -12.42 3.82 -0.66
CA ALA A 32 -11.65 4.26 -1.83
C ALA A 32 -10.70 5.42 -1.47
N GLY A 33 -11.16 6.38 -0.67
CA GLY A 33 -10.33 7.47 -0.15
C GLY A 33 -9.18 6.96 0.73
N MET A 34 -9.44 6.04 1.64
CA MET A 34 -8.39 5.43 2.48
C MET A 34 -7.32 4.71 1.63
N LEU A 35 -7.73 3.94 0.63
CA LEU A 35 -6.80 3.26 -0.27
C LEU A 35 -6.00 4.26 -1.11
N GLY A 36 -6.66 5.27 -1.69
CA GLY A 36 -6.02 6.32 -2.47
C GLY A 36 -4.97 7.08 -1.66
N VAL A 37 -5.30 7.48 -0.44
CA VAL A 37 -4.36 8.15 0.47
C VAL A 37 -3.20 7.23 0.84
N SER A 38 -3.46 5.96 1.14
CA SER A 38 -2.40 5.00 1.46
C SER A 38 -1.40 4.84 0.31
N VAL A 39 -1.89 4.66 -0.92
CA VAL A 39 -1.04 4.53 -2.11
C VAL A 39 -0.23 5.81 -2.32
N SER A 40 -0.86 6.98 -2.24
CA SER A 40 -0.19 8.27 -2.42
C SER A 40 0.89 8.52 -1.37
N VAL A 41 0.60 8.28 -0.09
CA VAL A 41 1.57 8.44 1.00
C VAL A 41 2.75 7.47 0.83
N THR A 42 2.47 6.22 0.47
CA THR A 42 3.52 5.22 0.26
C THR A 42 4.41 5.58 -0.92
N ALA A 43 3.83 6.05 -2.03
CA ALA A 43 4.58 6.49 -3.21
C ALA A 43 5.43 7.72 -2.90
N LEU A 44 4.86 8.73 -2.24
CA LEU A 44 5.60 9.93 -1.83
C LEU A 44 6.73 9.61 -0.84
N ALA A 45 6.49 8.71 0.11
CA ALA A 45 7.54 8.25 1.02
C ALA A 45 8.69 7.56 0.27
N ALA A 46 8.36 6.68 -0.69
CA ALA A 46 9.38 6.01 -1.51
C ALA A 46 10.21 7.01 -2.32
N LEU A 47 9.57 8.01 -2.94
CA LEU A 47 10.26 9.10 -3.65
C LEU A 47 11.13 9.94 -2.71
N PHE A 48 10.64 10.25 -1.52
CA PHE A 48 11.39 11.01 -0.52
C PHE A 48 12.66 10.26 -0.07
N PHE A 49 12.54 8.96 0.25
CA PHE A 49 13.70 8.14 0.59
C PHE A 49 14.68 8.04 -0.57
N TYR A 50 14.19 7.91 -1.80
CA TYR A 50 15.04 7.93 -2.98
C TYR A 50 15.80 9.25 -3.13
N ALA A 51 15.09 10.38 -3.01
CA ALA A 51 15.72 11.72 -3.11
C ALA A 51 16.81 11.94 -2.06
N LEU A 52 16.59 11.42 -0.84
CA LEU A 52 17.56 11.47 0.25
C LEU A 52 18.64 10.37 0.20
N ARG A 53 18.59 9.50 -0.80
CA ARG A 53 19.48 8.33 -0.93
C ARG A 53 19.46 7.41 0.30
N LEU A 54 18.33 7.33 0.98
CA LEU A 54 18.15 6.46 2.14
C LEU A 54 17.64 5.08 1.70
N PRO A 55 18.25 3.99 2.18
CA PRO A 55 17.78 2.65 1.87
C PRO A 55 16.44 2.38 2.56
N ILE A 56 15.48 1.82 1.82
CA ILE A 56 14.21 1.38 2.36
C ILE A 56 14.43 0.03 3.05
N SER A 57 14.74 0.05 4.35
CA SER A 57 14.90 -1.17 5.13
C SER A 57 13.58 -1.64 5.72
N PRO A 58 13.39 -2.97 5.93
CA PRO A 58 12.21 -3.51 6.63
C PRO A 58 12.04 -2.93 8.04
N ALA A 59 13.14 -2.62 8.73
CA ALA A 59 13.12 -2.02 10.06
C ALA A 59 12.56 -0.58 10.02
N LEU A 60 13.00 0.23 9.06
CA LEU A 60 12.51 1.60 8.86
C LEU A 60 11.02 1.59 8.49
N LEU A 61 10.63 0.72 7.56
CA LEU A 61 9.23 0.55 7.18
C LEU A 61 8.39 0.11 8.38
N GLY A 62 8.86 -0.87 9.15
CA GLY A 62 8.20 -1.34 10.36
C GLY A 62 8.04 -0.24 11.41
N ALA A 63 9.06 0.61 11.62
CA ALA A 63 8.99 1.74 12.54
C ALA A 63 7.95 2.79 12.11
N LEU A 64 7.93 3.15 10.81
CA LEU A 64 6.95 4.09 10.26
C LEU A 64 5.52 3.57 10.36
N LEU A 65 5.30 2.30 10.01
CA LEU A 65 3.99 1.66 10.12
C LEU A 65 3.57 1.49 11.58
N GLY A 66 4.50 1.15 12.48
CA GLY A 66 4.25 1.08 13.92
C GLY A 66 3.85 2.42 14.50
N PHE A 67 4.54 3.50 14.12
CA PHE A 67 4.15 4.87 14.49
C PHE A 67 2.75 5.23 13.97
N THR A 68 2.49 4.98 12.67
CA THR A 68 1.18 5.24 12.06
C THR A 68 0.07 4.45 12.76
N PHE A 69 0.34 3.20 13.10
CA PHE A 69 -0.58 2.37 13.88
C PHE A 69 -0.87 2.96 15.26
N ALA A 70 0.17 3.36 16.00
CA ALA A 70 0.00 3.96 17.33
C ALA A 70 -0.82 5.26 17.28
N VAL A 71 -0.56 6.13 16.29
CA VAL A 71 -1.33 7.37 16.06
C VAL A 71 -2.78 7.06 15.71
N THR A 72 -3.02 6.03 14.88
CA THR A 72 -4.39 5.59 14.52
C THR A 72 -5.15 5.08 15.75
N VAL A 73 -4.53 4.20 16.53
CA VAL A 73 -5.13 3.66 17.76
C VAL A 73 -5.42 4.78 18.77
N TYR A 74 -4.47 5.69 18.96
CA TYR A 74 -4.67 6.86 19.82
C TYR A 74 -5.87 7.71 19.36
N GLY A 75 -6.00 7.97 18.05
CA GLY A 75 -7.13 8.69 17.48
C GLY A 75 -8.47 7.99 17.74
N ILE A 76 -8.53 6.68 17.55
CA ILE A 76 -9.73 5.87 17.83
C ILE A 76 -10.10 5.92 19.32
N LEU A 77 -9.12 5.77 20.21
CA LEU A 77 -9.35 5.77 21.65
C LEU A 77 -9.76 7.15 22.18
N ARG A 78 -9.14 8.22 21.68
CA ARG A 78 -9.46 9.60 22.04
C ARG A 78 -10.87 9.99 21.64
N GLU A 79 -11.28 9.57 20.50
CA GLU A 79 -12.58 9.93 19.93
C GLU A 79 -13.72 9.08 20.45
N ARG A 80 -13.69 8.36 21.53
CA ARG A 80 -14.75 7.60 22.22
C ARG A 80 -16.14 7.60 21.53
N ARG A 81 -16.20 7.53 20.20
CA ARG A 81 -17.44 7.70 19.46
C ARG A 81 -18.25 6.44 19.37
N LYS A 82 -19.44 6.55 19.90
CA LYS A 82 -20.45 5.52 20.12
C LYS A 82 -20.99 4.84 18.84
N ARG A 83 -20.58 5.20 17.63
CA ARG A 83 -21.07 4.59 16.38
C ARG A 83 -20.03 4.61 15.26
N PHE A 84 -18.91 3.96 15.45
CA PHE A 84 -17.92 3.76 14.40
C PHE A 84 -18.37 2.72 13.37
N PHE A 85 -19.33 1.88 13.73
CA PHE A 85 -19.69 0.68 12.98
C PHE A 85 -21.15 0.74 12.49
N ARG A 86 -21.31 0.91 11.18
CA ARG A 86 -22.62 0.76 10.50
C ARG A 86 -22.61 -0.56 9.74
N TRP A 87 -23.74 -1.22 9.62
CA TRP A 87 -23.88 -2.47 8.84
C TRP A 87 -23.39 -2.33 7.40
N SER A 88 -23.51 -1.14 6.81
CA SER A 88 -22.97 -0.82 5.49
C SER A 88 -21.44 -1.00 5.37
N TRP A 89 -20.69 -0.81 6.46
CA TRP A 89 -19.25 -1.08 6.47
C TRP A 89 -18.93 -2.57 6.40
N LEU A 90 -19.73 -3.42 7.04
CA LEU A 90 -19.58 -4.87 6.92
C LEU A 90 -19.83 -5.34 5.49
N LEU A 91 -20.88 -4.81 4.85
CA LEU A 91 -21.18 -5.16 3.46
C LEU A 91 -20.07 -4.70 2.52
N ALA A 92 -19.56 -3.45 2.67
CA ALA A 92 -18.46 -2.94 1.87
C ALA A 92 -17.17 -3.78 2.07
N LEU A 93 -16.85 -4.11 3.31
CA LEU A 93 -15.68 -4.94 3.64
C LEU A 93 -15.83 -6.36 3.10
N ALA A 94 -17.01 -6.97 3.24
CA ALA A 94 -17.31 -8.30 2.71
C ALA A 94 -17.19 -8.33 1.18
N PHE A 95 -17.73 -7.32 0.50
CA PHE A 95 -17.59 -7.17 -0.95
C PHE A 95 -16.13 -7.03 -1.38
N PHE A 96 -15.38 -6.17 -0.71
CA PHE A 96 -13.94 -6.00 -0.99
C PHE A 96 -13.15 -7.28 -0.73
N ALA A 97 -13.42 -7.97 0.38
CA ALA A 97 -12.81 -9.26 0.69
C ALA A 97 -13.13 -10.32 -0.38
N ALA A 98 -14.38 -10.37 -0.84
CA ALA A 98 -14.79 -11.28 -1.91
C ALA A 98 -14.06 -10.99 -3.22
N LEU A 99 -13.88 -9.71 -3.59
CA LEU A 99 -13.08 -9.32 -4.75
C LEU A 99 -11.60 -9.71 -4.60
N CYS A 100 -11.01 -9.51 -3.43
CA CYS A 100 -9.64 -9.91 -3.15
C CYS A 100 -9.48 -11.44 -3.27
N VAL A 101 -10.37 -12.21 -2.67
CA VAL A 101 -10.36 -13.69 -2.77
C VAL A 101 -10.51 -14.12 -4.23
N TRP A 102 -11.44 -13.52 -4.96
CA TRP A 102 -11.64 -13.79 -6.38
C TRP A 102 -10.36 -13.53 -7.20
N ARG A 103 -9.70 -12.39 -6.99
CA ARG A 103 -8.45 -12.03 -7.67
C ARG A 103 -7.31 -12.97 -7.30
N LEU A 104 -7.16 -13.31 -6.03
CA LEU A 104 -6.16 -14.29 -5.59
C LEU A 104 -6.44 -15.69 -6.17
N TRP A 105 -7.71 -16.07 -6.27
CA TRP A 105 -8.10 -17.34 -6.90
C TRP A 105 -7.77 -17.36 -8.39
N GLN A 106 -8.05 -16.28 -9.12
CA GLN A 106 -7.65 -16.14 -10.53
C GLN A 106 -6.12 -16.21 -10.71
N ALA A 107 -5.36 -15.60 -9.79
CA ALA A 107 -3.90 -15.54 -9.86
C ALA A 107 -3.19 -16.81 -9.39
N ARG A 108 -3.88 -17.74 -8.72
CA ARG A 108 -3.24 -18.92 -8.07
C ARG A 108 -2.49 -19.86 -9.03
N GLY A 109 -2.86 -19.88 -10.31
CA GLY A 109 -2.23 -20.70 -11.32
C GLY A 109 -1.21 -19.97 -12.19
N LEU A 110 -1.00 -18.67 -11.94
CA LEU A 110 -0.06 -17.86 -12.72
C LEU A 110 1.33 -17.97 -12.09
N VAL A 111 2.22 -18.71 -12.75
CA VAL A 111 3.65 -18.79 -12.37
C VAL A 111 4.38 -17.49 -12.79
N LEU A 112 3.94 -16.90 -13.91
CA LEU A 112 4.45 -15.62 -14.44
C LEU A 112 3.27 -14.74 -14.83
N PRO A 113 3.43 -13.41 -14.77
CA PRO A 113 2.42 -12.47 -15.27
C PRO A 113 2.12 -12.74 -16.74
N ALA A 114 0.84 -12.76 -17.09
CA ALA A 114 0.36 -13.16 -18.42
C ALA A 114 0.73 -12.18 -19.58
N TRP A 115 1.30 -11.01 -19.26
CA TRP A 115 1.56 -9.91 -20.19
C TRP A 115 3.04 -9.49 -20.13
N VAL A 116 3.60 -9.10 -21.27
CA VAL A 116 4.99 -8.63 -21.39
C VAL A 116 5.28 -7.47 -20.45
N ASP A 117 4.36 -6.50 -20.33
CA ASP A 117 4.49 -5.38 -19.41
C ASP A 117 4.57 -5.83 -17.95
N SER A 118 3.82 -6.87 -17.59
CA SER A 118 3.87 -7.45 -16.25
C SER A 118 5.21 -8.09 -15.93
N LEU A 119 5.92 -8.65 -16.92
CA LEU A 119 7.28 -9.17 -16.74
C LEU A 119 8.27 -8.05 -16.46
N HIS A 120 8.21 -6.94 -17.22
CA HIS A 120 9.03 -5.77 -16.97
C HIS A 120 8.77 -5.18 -15.59
N HIS A 121 7.51 -4.99 -15.21
CA HIS A 121 7.16 -4.48 -13.87
C HIS A 121 7.63 -5.42 -12.75
N SER A 122 7.49 -6.73 -12.94
CA SER A 122 7.98 -7.72 -11.97
C SER A 122 9.50 -7.68 -11.83
N LEU A 123 10.22 -7.50 -12.93
CA LEU A 123 11.67 -7.33 -12.93
C LEU A 123 12.08 -6.05 -12.20
N ILE A 124 11.42 -4.93 -12.48
CA ILE A 124 11.66 -3.65 -11.80
C ILE A 124 11.44 -3.81 -10.30
N ILE A 125 10.30 -4.39 -9.88
CA ILE A 125 9.99 -4.62 -8.48
C ILE A 125 11.05 -5.51 -7.82
N ARG A 126 11.48 -6.58 -8.48
CA ARG A 126 12.54 -7.44 -7.98
C ARG A 126 13.84 -6.66 -7.78
N LYS A 127 14.24 -5.87 -8.76
CA LYS A 127 15.45 -5.03 -8.67
C LYS A 127 15.34 -3.97 -7.56
N MET A 128 14.18 -3.39 -7.37
CA MET A 128 13.93 -2.48 -6.24
C MET A 128 14.09 -3.18 -4.90
N ILE A 129 13.61 -4.42 -4.77
CA ILE A 129 13.76 -5.22 -3.54
C ILE A 129 15.26 -5.53 -3.30
N GLU A 130 15.99 -5.95 -4.34
CA GLU A 130 17.41 -6.26 -4.27
C GLU A 130 18.25 -5.03 -3.92
N ALA A 131 17.94 -3.87 -4.49
CA ALA A 131 18.62 -2.61 -4.25
C ALA A 131 18.21 -1.89 -2.95
N GLY A 132 17.11 -2.28 -2.33
CA GLY A 132 16.53 -1.60 -1.17
C GLY A 132 15.97 -0.22 -1.50
N GLY A 133 15.62 0.06 -2.76
CA GLY A 133 15.10 1.35 -3.22
C GLY A 133 14.83 1.37 -4.72
N LEU A 134 14.60 2.58 -5.26
CA LEU A 134 14.43 2.74 -6.71
C LEU A 134 15.76 2.44 -7.42
N THR A 135 15.69 1.63 -8.49
CA THR A 135 16.84 1.24 -9.28
C THR A 135 16.98 2.09 -10.54
N SER A 136 18.19 2.40 -10.92
CA SER A 136 18.52 3.08 -12.19
C SER A 136 18.99 2.13 -13.29
N THR A 137 19.09 0.82 -13.00
CA THR A 137 19.54 -0.20 -13.95
C THR A 137 18.81 -1.50 -13.75
N LEU A 138 18.60 -2.24 -14.84
CA LEU A 138 18.05 -3.59 -14.84
C LEU A 138 19.13 -4.67 -15.02
N GLU A 139 20.41 -4.30 -14.97
CA GLU A 139 21.48 -5.29 -15.00
C GLU A 139 21.36 -6.29 -13.83
N PRO A 140 21.77 -7.55 -14.03
CA PRO A 140 22.34 -8.14 -15.26
C PRO A 140 21.33 -8.60 -16.30
N TYR A 141 20.03 -8.35 -16.09
CA TYR A 141 18.95 -8.90 -16.94
C TYR A 141 18.81 -8.14 -18.27
N LEU A 142 18.95 -6.81 -18.24
CA LEU A 142 18.95 -5.96 -19.41
C LEU A 142 20.11 -4.96 -19.31
N PRO A 143 20.98 -4.91 -20.34
CA PRO A 143 22.09 -3.96 -20.33
C PRO A 143 21.59 -2.53 -20.59
N GLY A 144 22.20 -1.58 -19.89
CA GLY A 144 21.95 -0.15 -20.05
C GLY A 144 21.14 0.50 -18.93
N PRO A 145 21.11 1.84 -18.94
CA PRO A 145 20.36 2.58 -17.93
C PRO A 145 18.85 2.41 -18.14
N PHE A 146 18.13 2.27 -17.05
CA PHE A 146 16.69 2.23 -17.04
C PHE A 146 16.12 3.62 -16.73
N TYR A 147 15.27 4.12 -17.61
CA TYR A 147 14.57 5.38 -17.42
C TYR A 147 13.09 5.10 -17.15
N TYR A 148 12.60 5.63 -16.03
CA TYR A 148 11.16 5.65 -15.78
C TYR A 148 10.54 6.64 -16.76
N HIS A 149 9.67 6.14 -17.64
CA HIS A 149 8.83 7.02 -18.46
C HIS A 149 7.67 7.50 -17.58
N TYR A 150 7.63 8.80 -17.38
CA TYR A 150 6.55 9.49 -16.67
C TYR A 150 5.39 9.78 -17.59
#